data_dc31f80541fdff62396275b1f8f30e48
#
_entry.id   dc31f80541fdff62396275b1f8f30e48
#
_cell.length_a   1.000
_cell.length_b   1.000
_cell.length_c   1.000
_cell.angle_alpha   90.00
_cell.angle_beta   90.00
_cell.angle_gamma   90.00
#
_symmetry.space_group_name_H-M   'P 1'
#
loop_
_entity.id
_entity.type
_entity.pdbx_description
1 polymer ?
#
loop_
_entity_poly.entity_id
_entity_poly.type
_entity_poly.pdbx_seq_one_letter_code
_entity_poly.pdbx_strand_id
1 'polypeptide(L)'
;KTHIATIKDVTYWDGLVKYTQTRNKSWFDDFIVGEFDSYEVDYIGIYGLDNVLIDRIATPKIKTENFISKEFLLNLYKHRLSKFYIKIPEGIVEVFAATIHPSNDPKKNKTNPSGYFIMARLISPSFIANLEKISSSKIELVNANFSKEQDIESVIVPINLYDWKNRIVAKLLFERSFNLDFRSAKKILIIIIIAFILKIVVYLYYSKRWM
;
A
#
# COMPACT_ATOMS: atom_id res chain seq x y z
N LYS A 1 7.68 9.19 8.27
CA LYS A 1 6.67 10.02 7.56
C LYS A 1 5.97 9.15 6.53
N THR A 2 4.67 9.37 6.30
CA THR A 2 3.98 8.71 5.18
C THR A 2 4.35 9.41 3.88
N HIS A 3 4.42 8.70 2.75
CA HIS A 3 4.72 9.30 1.43
C HIS A 3 3.75 10.43 1.06
N ILE A 4 2.49 10.37 1.55
CA ILE A 4 1.52 11.47 1.38
C ILE A 4 1.97 12.75 2.12
N ALA A 5 2.53 12.62 3.31
CA ALA A 5 3.07 13.79 4.01
C ALA A 5 4.32 14.33 3.31
N THR A 6 5.20 13.44 2.87
CA THR A 6 6.42 13.80 2.13
C THR A 6 6.09 14.57 0.84
N ILE A 7 5.18 14.04 0.01
CA ILE A 7 4.84 14.71 -1.25
C ILE A 7 4.15 16.07 -1.02
N LYS A 8 3.36 16.19 0.05
CA LYS A 8 2.79 17.48 0.42
C LYS A 8 3.88 18.49 0.79
N ASP A 9 4.87 18.08 1.60
CA ASP A 9 5.97 18.96 2.01
C ASP A 9 6.80 19.45 0.81
N VAL A 10 7.21 18.52 -0.06
CA VAL A 10 8.07 18.83 -1.22
C VAL A 10 7.38 19.73 -2.24
N THR A 11 6.10 19.55 -2.47
CA THR A 11 5.35 20.29 -3.50
C THR A 11 4.97 21.72 -3.12
N TYR A 12 5.50 22.24 -1.98
CA TYR A 12 5.39 23.66 -1.56
C TYR A 12 6.72 24.42 -1.63
N TRP A 13 7.71 23.90 -2.29
CA TRP A 13 9.00 24.58 -2.41
C TRP A 13 9.01 25.60 -3.55
N ASP A 14 9.34 26.85 -3.23
CA ASP A 14 9.53 27.89 -4.24
C ASP A 14 10.66 27.54 -5.23
N GLY A 15 11.67 26.79 -4.74
CA GLY A 15 12.72 26.22 -5.59
C GLY A 15 12.18 25.24 -6.64
N LEU A 16 11.23 24.39 -6.27
CA LEU A 16 10.58 23.44 -7.18
C LEU A 16 9.68 24.18 -8.20
N VAL A 17 8.97 25.23 -7.77
CA VAL A 17 8.21 26.12 -8.68
C VAL A 17 9.15 26.77 -9.70
N LYS A 18 10.27 27.34 -9.24
CA LYS A 18 11.28 27.93 -10.13
C LYS A 18 11.87 26.89 -11.08
N TYR A 19 12.12 25.68 -10.58
CA TYR A 19 12.65 24.59 -11.40
C TYR A 19 11.71 24.23 -12.55
N THR A 20 10.41 24.12 -12.34
CA THR A 20 9.45 23.78 -13.41
C THR A 20 9.45 24.81 -14.54
N GLN A 21 9.86 26.05 -14.27
CA GLN A 21 9.97 27.16 -15.25
C GLN A 21 11.32 27.16 -15.93
N THR A 22 12.42 27.02 -15.16
CA THR A 22 13.79 27.18 -15.64
C THR A 22 14.41 25.90 -16.16
N ARG A 23 13.91 24.74 -15.72
CA ARG A 23 14.44 23.39 -16.03
C ARG A 23 15.94 23.26 -15.70
N ASN A 24 16.38 23.93 -14.62
CA ASN A 24 17.77 23.90 -14.19
C ASN A 24 18.20 22.52 -13.70
N LYS A 25 18.94 21.80 -14.52
CA LYS A 25 19.38 20.41 -14.23
C LYS A 25 20.22 20.33 -12.97
N SER A 26 21.12 21.27 -12.71
CA SER A 26 21.94 21.28 -11.48
C SER A 26 21.04 21.32 -10.23
N TRP A 27 19.99 22.15 -10.25
CA TRP A 27 19.04 22.18 -9.14
C TRP A 27 18.36 20.82 -8.92
N PHE A 28 17.93 20.16 -10.01
CA PHE A 28 17.32 18.83 -9.91
C PHE A 28 18.29 17.82 -9.31
N ASP A 29 19.54 17.81 -9.76
CA ASP A 29 20.57 16.90 -9.29
C ASP A 29 20.90 17.13 -7.81
N ASP A 30 21.01 18.41 -7.37
CA ASP A 30 21.33 18.74 -5.99
C ASP A 30 20.18 18.43 -5.01
N PHE A 31 18.94 18.76 -5.37
CA PHE A 31 17.80 18.74 -4.44
C PHE A 31 16.89 17.53 -4.59
N ILE A 32 16.83 16.89 -5.77
CA ILE A 32 15.97 15.73 -5.99
C ILE A 32 16.80 14.46 -6.04
N VAL A 33 17.88 14.44 -6.83
CA VAL A 33 18.75 13.26 -6.94
C VAL A 33 19.54 13.07 -5.64
N GLY A 34 20.09 14.13 -5.05
CA GLY A 34 20.85 14.08 -3.80
C GLY A 34 20.04 13.58 -2.62
N GLU A 35 18.73 13.86 -2.60
CA GLU A 35 17.81 13.45 -1.53
C GLU A 35 16.96 12.22 -1.87
N PHE A 36 17.18 11.58 -3.05
CA PHE A 36 16.32 10.54 -3.58
C PHE A 36 16.11 9.37 -2.60
N ASP A 37 17.17 8.91 -1.96
CA ASP A 37 17.11 7.78 -1.01
C ASP A 37 16.24 8.11 0.21
N SER A 38 16.17 9.38 0.62
CA SER A 38 15.37 9.83 1.77
C SER A 38 13.87 9.74 1.53
N TYR A 39 13.44 9.67 0.28
CA TYR A 39 12.03 9.54 -0.09
C TYR A 39 11.50 8.11 0.01
N GLU A 40 12.38 7.10 0.10
CA GLU A 40 12.03 5.68 0.18
C GLU A 40 11.08 5.22 -0.95
N VAL A 41 11.33 5.73 -2.17
CA VAL A 41 10.58 5.40 -3.38
C VAL A 41 11.50 4.87 -4.47
N ASP A 42 10.92 4.27 -5.50
CA ASP A 42 11.67 3.70 -6.62
C ASP A 42 11.69 4.61 -7.86
N TYR A 43 10.89 5.69 -7.85
CA TYR A 43 10.80 6.65 -8.96
C TYR A 43 10.34 8.02 -8.45
N ILE A 44 10.95 9.08 -9.00
CA ILE A 44 10.46 10.46 -8.94
C ILE A 44 10.46 11.01 -10.36
N GLY A 45 9.35 11.65 -10.77
CA GLY A 45 9.21 12.36 -12.04
C GLY A 45 8.58 13.73 -11.84
N ILE A 46 9.11 14.74 -12.51
CA ILE A 46 8.56 16.08 -12.52
C ILE A 46 8.03 16.40 -13.92
N TYR A 47 6.78 16.85 -13.98
CA TYR A 47 6.07 17.16 -15.23
C TYR A 47 5.70 18.62 -15.29
N GLY A 48 5.81 19.19 -16.49
CA GLY A 48 5.34 20.53 -16.79
C GLY A 48 3.81 20.60 -16.95
N LEU A 49 3.28 21.82 -17.02
CA LEU A 49 1.86 22.04 -17.34
C LEU A 49 1.48 21.63 -18.78
N ASP A 50 2.47 21.49 -19.66
CA ASP A 50 2.36 20.90 -20.99
C ASP A 50 2.15 19.38 -20.95
N ASN A 51 2.15 18.80 -19.74
CA ASN A 51 2.04 17.36 -19.45
C ASN A 51 3.24 16.56 -20.00
N VAL A 52 4.37 17.19 -20.19
CA VAL A 52 5.64 16.58 -20.60
C VAL A 52 6.50 16.31 -19.38
N LEU A 53 7.15 15.15 -19.33
CA LEU A 53 8.16 14.81 -18.33
C LEU A 53 9.35 15.74 -18.51
N ILE A 54 9.70 16.51 -17.48
CA ILE A 54 10.85 17.40 -17.46
C ILE A 54 12.11 16.62 -17.11
N ASP A 55 12.11 16.00 -15.93
CA ASP A 55 13.21 15.19 -15.44
C ASP A 55 12.68 14.04 -14.58
N ARG A 56 13.49 13.00 -14.45
CA ARG A 56 13.21 11.83 -13.61
C ARG A 56 14.45 11.26 -12.97
N ILE A 57 14.24 10.58 -11.85
CA ILE A 57 15.19 9.64 -11.26
C ILE A 57 14.47 8.37 -10.90
N ALA A 58 15.12 7.21 -11.07
CA ALA A 58 14.55 5.92 -10.71
C ALA A 58 15.64 4.96 -10.22
N THR A 59 15.26 4.05 -9.32
CA THR A 59 16.10 2.89 -9.00
C THR A 59 16.17 1.94 -10.20
N PRO A 60 17.15 1.01 -10.25
CA PRO A 60 17.22 -0.02 -11.30
C PRO A 60 15.98 -0.93 -11.39
N LYS A 61 15.10 -0.91 -10.38
CA LYS A 61 13.85 -1.68 -10.34
C LYS A 61 12.79 -1.16 -11.31
N ILE A 62 12.82 0.13 -11.68
CA ILE A 62 11.88 0.75 -12.61
C ILE A 62 12.65 1.26 -13.83
N LYS A 63 12.52 0.54 -14.94
CA LYS A 63 13.15 0.88 -16.22
C LYS A 63 12.23 1.71 -17.12
N THR A 64 10.92 1.56 -16.92
CA THR A 64 9.91 2.33 -17.66
C THR A 64 10.10 3.82 -17.39
N GLU A 65 10.36 4.58 -18.45
CA GLU A 65 10.72 5.99 -18.33
C GLU A 65 9.55 6.89 -17.97
N ASN A 66 8.42 6.67 -18.64
CA ASN A 66 7.21 7.43 -18.43
C ASN A 66 5.98 6.52 -18.47
N PHE A 67 5.28 6.42 -17.35
CA PHE A 67 4.07 5.62 -17.19
C PHE A 67 2.86 6.44 -16.73
N ILE A 68 3.03 7.76 -16.63
CA ILE A 68 1.95 8.67 -16.22
C ILE A 68 1.27 9.22 -17.46
N SER A 69 -0.02 8.97 -17.60
CA SER A 69 -0.79 9.44 -18.75
C SER A 69 -1.14 10.92 -18.65
N LYS A 70 -1.20 11.58 -19.80
CA LYS A 70 -1.66 12.97 -19.91
C LYS A 70 -3.07 13.15 -19.30
N GLU A 71 -3.95 12.20 -19.51
CA GLU A 71 -5.31 12.22 -18.94
C GLU A 71 -5.29 12.25 -17.40
N PHE A 72 -4.39 11.48 -16.78
CA PHE A 72 -4.20 11.54 -15.33
C PHE A 72 -3.71 12.91 -14.87
N LEU A 73 -2.72 13.50 -15.55
CA LEU A 73 -2.20 14.82 -15.18
C LEU A 73 -3.27 15.90 -15.25
N LEU A 74 -4.15 15.85 -16.25
CA LEU A 74 -5.31 16.75 -16.36
C LEU A 74 -6.31 16.54 -15.21
N ASN A 75 -6.49 15.30 -14.76
CA ASN A 75 -7.30 14.99 -13.58
C ASN A 75 -6.62 15.51 -12.30
N LEU A 76 -5.32 15.30 -12.14
CA LEU A 76 -4.53 15.77 -11.01
C LEU A 76 -4.53 17.32 -10.90
N TYR A 77 -4.57 18.02 -12.03
CA TYR A 77 -4.72 19.47 -12.05
C TYR A 77 -5.97 19.96 -11.29
N LYS A 78 -7.06 19.18 -11.34
CA LYS A 78 -8.31 19.50 -10.64
C LYS A 78 -8.29 19.09 -9.16
N HIS A 79 -7.76 17.90 -8.87
CA HIS A 79 -7.82 17.28 -7.54
C HIS A 79 -6.62 17.59 -6.64
N ARG A 80 -5.53 18.14 -7.20
CA ARG A 80 -4.31 18.61 -6.52
C ARG A 80 -3.44 17.54 -5.88
N LEU A 81 -4.01 16.47 -5.39
CA LEU A 81 -3.33 15.35 -4.73
C LEU A 81 -4.04 14.03 -5.11
N SER A 82 -3.27 12.99 -5.39
CA SER A 82 -3.81 11.66 -5.69
C SER A 82 -2.86 10.56 -5.18
N LYS A 83 -3.46 9.45 -4.79
CA LYS A 83 -2.78 8.20 -4.51
C LYS A 83 -3.51 7.08 -5.23
N PHE A 84 -2.80 6.26 -6.00
CA PHE A 84 -3.39 5.16 -6.77
C PHE A 84 -2.34 4.11 -7.13
N TYR A 85 -2.75 3.04 -7.79
CA TYR A 85 -1.88 2.00 -8.26
C TYR A 85 -1.94 1.90 -9.78
N ILE A 86 -0.83 1.50 -10.41
CA ILE A 86 -0.76 1.29 -11.85
C ILE A 86 0.12 0.06 -12.14
N LYS A 87 -0.25 -0.67 -13.20
CA LYS A 87 0.56 -1.75 -13.71
C LYS A 87 1.53 -1.22 -14.76
N ILE A 88 2.81 -1.48 -14.57
CA ILE A 88 3.89 -1.24 -15.54
C ILE A 88 4.55 -2.58 -15.91
N PRO A 89 5.43 -2.66 -16.90
CA PRO A 89 6.11 -3.90 -17.27
C PRO A 89 6.84 -4.57 -16.10
N GLU A 90 7.41 -3.78 -15.17
CA GLU A 90 8.16 -4.28 -14.02
C GLU A 90 7.26 -4.75 -12.86
N GLY A 91 5.97 -4.43 -12.89
CA GLY A 91 5.02 -4.86 -11.86
C GLY A 91 3.95 -3.82 -11.52
N ILE A 92 3.43 -3.90 -10.31
CA ILE A 92 2.48 -2.92 -9.78
C ILE A 92 3.25 -1.85 -9.01
N VAL A 93 3.01 -0.59 -9.32
CA VAL A 93 3.56 0.55 -8.59
C VAL A 93 2.47 1.32 -7.85
N GLU A 94 2.78 1.69 -6.63
CA GLU A 94 2.01 2.63 -5.82
C GLU A 94 2.47 4.04 -6.18
N VAL A 95 1.55 4.88 -6.65
CA VAL A 95 1.84 6.23 -7.13
C VAL A 95 1.28 7.25 -6.16
N PHE A 96 2.10 8.23 -5.81
CA PHE A 96 1.75 9.43 -5.07
C PHE A 96 2.00 10.62 -6.00
N ALA A 97 0.98 11.43 -6.21
CA ALA A 97 1.03 12.52 -7.18
C ALA A 97 0.46 13.80 -6.58
N ALA A 98 1.14 14.92 -6.80
CA ALA A 98 0.65 16.22 -6.35
C ALA A 98 1.02 17.33 -7.33
N THR A 99 0.18 18.38 -7.36
CA THR A 99 0.49 19.62 -8.06
C THR A 99 1.49 20.44 -7.26
N ILE A 100 2.38 21.14 -7.96
CA ILE A 100 3.43 22.01 -7.40
C ILE A 100 2.89 23.43 -7.23
N HIS A 101 3.04 24.00 -6.04
CA HIS A 101 2.58 25.34 -5.69
C HIS A 101 3.66 26.08 -4.88
N PRO A 102 3.63 27.43 -4.85
CA PRO A 102 4.54 28.19 -4.02
C PRO A 102 4.25 28.02 -2.53
N SER A 103 5.25 28.30 -1.70
CA SER A 103 5.20 28.12 -0.24
C SER A 103 4.09 28.93 0.46
N ASN A 104 3.62 30.02 -0.16
CA ASN A 104 2.54 30.85 0.36
C ASN A 104 1.13 30.33 0.04
N ASP A 105 1.00 29.18 -0.66
CA ASP A 105 -0.28 28.50 -0.96
C ASP A 105 -0.33 27.05 -0.42
N PRO A 106 -0.25 26.85 0.90
CA PRO A 106 -0.20 25.52 1.49
C PRO A 106 -1.49 24.69 1.31
N LYS A 107 -2.60 25.33 0.95
CA LYS A 107 -3.87 24.65 0.64
C LYS A 107 -4.06 24.39 -0.85
N LYS A 108 -3.14 24.82 -1.70
CA LYS A 108 -3.19 24.70 -3.17
C LYS A 108 -4.48 25.23 -3.80
N ASN A 109 -5.03 26.28 -3.24
CA ASN A 109 -6.31 26.88 -3.66
C ASN A 109 -6.24 28.39 -4.02
N LYS A 110 -5.07 29.02 -3.86
CA LYS A 110 -4.85 30.44 -4.17
C LYS A 110 -4.16 30.66 -5.50
N THR A 111 -3.31 29.70 -5.91
CA THR A 111 -2.47 29.81 -7.11
C THR A 111 -2.79 28.69 -8.09
N ASN A 112 -2.50 28.93 -9.37
CA ASN A 112 -2.44 27.85 -10.34
C ASN A 112 -1.19 26.99 -10.10
N PRO A 113 -1.26 25.66 -10.34
CA PRO A 113 -0.07 24.83 -10.29
C PRO A 113 1.03 25.31 -11.23
N SER A 114 2.28 25.05 -10.88
CA SER A 114 3.44 25.27 -11.76
C SER A 114 3.86 24.00 -12.51
N GLY A 115 3.34 22.84 -12.10
CA GLY A 115 3.66 21.54 -12.65
C GLY A 115 3.15 20.41 -11.74
N TYR A 116 3.67 19.22 -11.95
CA TYR A 116 3.29 18.04 -11.20
C TYR A 116 4.53 17.30 -10.69
N PHE A 117 4.45 16.81 -9.47
CA PHE A 117 5.46 15.99 -8.82
C PHE A 117 4.88 14.59 -8.58
N ILE A 118 5.57 13.58 -9.08
CA ILE A 118 5.14 12.18 -9.02
C ILE A 118 6.19 11.38 -8.28
N MET A 119 5.78 10.66 -7.26
CA MET A 119 6.59 9.65 -6.58
C MET A 119 5.96 8.29 -6.82
N ALA A 120 6.76 7.25 -7.04
CA ALA A 120 6.21 5.90 -7.17
C ALA A 120 7.12 4.86 -6.51
N ARG A 121 6.48 3.84 -5.91
CA ARG A 121 7.14 2.72 -5.24
C ARG A 121 6.66 1.42 -5.86
N LEU A 122 7.58 0.56 -6.27
CA LEU A 122 7.25 -0.77 -6.78
C LEU A 122 6.80 -1.67 -5.63
N ILE A 123 5.70 -2.39 -5.81
CA ILE A 123 5.30 -3.48 -4.93
C ILE A 123 6.19 -4.69 -5.25
N SER A 124 7.43 -4.62 -4.79
CA SER A 124 8.47 -5.61 -5.01
C SER A 124 8.33 -6.81 -4.05
N PRO A 125 8.97 -7.96 -4.32
CA PRO A 125 9.02 -9.06 -3.37
C PRO A 125 9.55 -8.66 -2.00
N SER A 126 10.57 -7.77 -1.94
CA SER A 126 11.11 -7.25 -0.68
C SER A 126 10.10 -6.38 0.09
N PHE A 127 9.29 -5.58 -0.63
CA PHE A 127 8.21 -4.82 -0.03
C PHE A 127 7.14 -5.75 0.56
N ILE A 128 6.74 -6.80 -0.18
CA ILE A 128 5.79 -7.82 0.31
C ILE A 128 6.34 -8.52 1.54
N ALA A 129 7.60 -8.97 1.53
CA ALA A 129 8.23 -9.63 2.68
C ALA A 129 8.24 -8.73 3.94
N ASN A 130 8.45 -7.42 3.78
CA ASN A 130 8.35 -6.48 4.90
C ASN A 130 6.92 -6.35 5.43
N LEU A 131 5.91 -6.33 4.56
CA LEU A 131 4.51 -6.34 4.96
C LEU A 131 4.12 -7.63 5.69
N GLU A 132 4.58 -8.79 5.22
CA GLU A 132 4.37 -10.09 5.87
C GLU A 132 4.93 -10.09 7.29
N LYS A 133 6.16 -9.58 7.46
CA LYS A 133 6.81 -9.47 8.78
C LYS A 133 6.01 -8.59 9.74
N ILE A 134 5.48 -7.47 9.27
CA ILE A 134 4.72 -6.52 10.10
C ILE A 134 3.33 -7.05 10.42
N SER A 135 2.65 -7.67 9.43
CA SER A 135 1.27 -8.14 9.58
C SER A 135 1.16 -9.54 10.20
N SER A 136 2.29 -10.28 10.30
CA SER A 136 2.30 -11.71 10.66
C SER A 136 1.33 -12.55 9.81
N SER A 137 1.22 -12.21 8.52
CA SER A 137 0.34 -12.85 7.55
C SER A 137 1.14 -13.15 6.29
N LYS A 138 0.84 -14.24 5.62
CA LYS A 138 1.34 -14.49 4.26
C LYS A 138 0.65 -13.51 3.31
N ILE A 139 1.42 -12.88 2.41
CA ILE A 139 0.86 -11.90 1.49
C ILE A 139 1.20 -12.29 0.05
N GLU A 140 0.19 -12.31 -0.79
CA GLU A 140 0.31 -12.61 -2.20
C GLU A 140 -0.26 -11.48 -3.04
N LEU A 141 0.53 -11.00 -4.02
CA LEU A 141 0.08 -10.04 -5.02
C LEU A 141 -0.51 -10.80 -6.21
N VAL A 142 -1.80 -10.62 -6.46
CA VAL A 142 -2.54 -11.36 -7.50
C VAL A 142 -3.25 -10.42 -8.47
N ASN A 143 -3.61 -10.94 -9.63
CA ASN A 143 -4.37 -10.19 -10.63
C ASN A 143 -5.76 -9.79 -10.11
N ALA A 144 -6.35 -8.73 -10.70
CA ALA A 144 -7.66 -8.19 -10.32
C ALA A 144 -8.79 -9.24 -10.28
N ASN A 145 -8.77 -10.18 -11.22
CA ASN A 145 -9.82 -11.20 -11.37
C ASN A 145 -9.58 -12.47 -10.55
N PHE A 146 -8.46 -12.53 -9.79
CA PHE A 146 -8.14 -13.71 -9.00
C PHE A 146 -9.09 -13.84 -7.81
N SER A 147 -9.60 -15.07 -7.59
CA SER A 147 -10.35 -15.46 -6.41
C SER A 147 -9.72 -16.72 -5.85
N LYS A 148 -9.37 -16.70 -4.58
CA LYS A 148 -8.87 -17.86 -3.85
C LYS A 148 -10.01 -18.42 -3.01
N GLU A 149 -10.25 -19.73 -3.09
CA GLU A 149 -11.19 -20.40 -2.20
C GLU A 149 -10.68 -20.30 -0.76
N GLN A 150 -11.61 -20.08 0.16
CA GLN A 150 -11.30 -19.95 1.57
C GLN A 150 -11.14 -21.36 2.17
N ASP A 151 -9.98 -21.64 2.71
CA ASP A 151 -9.75 -22.84 3.50
C ASP A 151 -10.34 -22.65 4.91
N ILE A 152 -10.84 -23.76 5.52
CA ILE A 152 -11.42 -23.74 6.87
C ILE A 152 -10.36 -23.36 7.93
N GLU A 153 -9.08 -23.59 7.63
CA GLU A 153 -7.97 -23.35 8.55
C GLU A 153 -7.28 -21.99 8.35
N SER A 154 -7.75 -21.16 7.42
CA SER A 154 -7.16 -19.83 7.16
C SER A 154 -8.23 -18.78 6.90
N VAL A 155 -7.90 -17.52 7.27
CA VAL A 155 -8.66 -16.34 6.86
C VAL A 155 -7.88 -15.61 5.80
N ILE A 156 -8.54 -15.32 4.68
CA ILE A 156 -7.99 -14.55 3.56
C ILE A 156 -8.72 -13.22 3.50
N VAL A 157 -7.97 -12.12 3.61
CA VAL A 157 -8.48 -10.75 3.48
C VAL A 157 -7.92 -10.15 2.19
N PRO A 158 -8.74 -9.95 1.15
CA PRO A 158 -8.31 -9.29 -0.06
C PRO A 158 -8.32 -7.76 0.10
N ILE A 159 -7.22 -7.11 -0.26
CA ILE A 159 -7.11 -5.65 -0.38
C ILE A 159 -7.00 -5.31 -1.85
N ASN A 160 -8.01 -4.63 -2.39
CA ASN A 160 -8.03 -4.20 -3.77
C ASN A 160 -7.13 -2.97 -3.97
N LEU A 161 -6.31 -3.01 -5.01
CA LEU A 161 -5.46 -1.91 -5.45
C LEU A 161 -6.13 -1.24 -6.65
N TYR A 162 -6.51 0.03 -6.49
CA TYR A 162 -7.28 0.78 -7.47
C TYR A 162 -6.41 1.74 -8.27
N ASP A 163 -6.70 1.88 -9.56
CA ASP A 163 -6.15 2.96 -10.37
C ASP A 163 -6.87 4.30 -10.09
N TRP A 164 -6.39 5.36 -10.72
CA TRP A 164 -6.96 6.70 -10.56
C TRP A 164 -8.38 6.86 -11.18
N LYS A 165 -8.87 5.87 -11.95
CA LYS A 165 -10.25 5.76 -12.43
C LYS A 165 -11.11 4.84 -11.56
N ASN A 166 -10.60 4.46 -10.38
CA ASN A 166 -11.26 3.55 -9.44
C ASN A 166 -11.49 2.12 -9.98
N ARG A 167 -10.63 1.65 -10.89
CA ARG A 167 -10.65 0.28 -11.40
C ARG A 167 -9.62 -0.56 -10.67
N ILE A 168 -9.93 -1.81 -10.34
CA ILE A 168 -9.00 -2.71 -9.68
C ILE A 168 -7.91 -3.12 -10.66
N VAL A 169 -6.65 -2.86 -10.35
CA VAL A 169 -5.47 -3.27 -11.15
C VAL A 169 -4.82 -4.54 -10.63
N ALA A 170 -4.91 -4.78 -9.32
CA ALA A 170 -4.40 -5.97 -8.64
C ALA A 170 -5.06 -6.12 -7.26
N LYS A 171 -4.77 -7.22 -6.56
CA LYS A 171 -5.17 -7.45 -5.17
C LYS A 171 -3.97 -7.92 -4.36
N LEU A 172 -3.90 -7.51 -3.09
CA LEU A 172 -3.06 -8.13 -2.08
C LEU A 172 -3.93 -9.06 -1.23
N LEU A 173 -3.59 -10.34 -1.22
CA LEU A 173 -4.27 -11.32 -0.39
C LEU A 173 -3.47 -11.50 0.90
N PHE A 174 -4.06 -11.12 2.03
CA PHE A 174 -3.49 -11.37 3.35
C PHE A 174 -4.08 -12.67 3.88
N GLU A 175 -3.25 -13.68 4.00
CA GLU A 175 -3.63 -15.01 4.50
C GLU A 175 -3.04 -15.24 5.89
N ARG A 176 -3.89 -15.55 6.85
CA ARG A 176 -3.49 -15.92 8.20
C ARG A 176 -4.07 -17.27 8.57
N SER A 177 -3.21 -18.25 8.81
CA SER A 177 -3.60 -19.55 9.31
C SER A 177 -3.93 -19.46 10.80
N PHE A 178 -5.01 -20.08 11.20
CA PHE A 178 -5.35 -20.29 12.61
C PHE A 178 -4.98 -21.72 12.96
N ASN A 179 -3.85 -21.92 13.60
CA ASN A 179 -3.58 -23.17 14.30
C ASN A 179 -4.45 -23.25 15.56
N LEU A 180 -5.76 -23.41 15.38
CA LEU A 180 -6.62 -23.84 16.46
C LEU A 180 -6.27 -25.31 16.71
N ASP A 181 -5.47 -25.58 17.73
CA ASP A 181 -5.20 -26.96 18.17
C ASP A 181 -6.49 -27.53 18.79
N PHE A 182 -7.41 -27.93 17.91
CA PHE A 182 -8.64 -28.63 18.30
C PHE A 182 -8.36 -29.92 19.03
N ARG A 183 -7.14 -30.50 18.98
CA ARG A 183 -6.76 -31.68 19.72
C ARG A 183 -6.79 -31.42 21.22
N SER A 184 -6.26 -30.29 21.67
CA SER A 184 -6.30 -29.93 23.09
C SER A 184 -7.72 -29.62 23.56
N ALA A 185 -8.51 -28.91 22.77
CA ALA A 185 -9.93 -28.65 23.07
C ALA A 185 -10.74 -29.92 23.13
N LYS A 186 -10.54 -30.86 22.20
CA LYS A 186 -11.21 -32.19 22.19
C LYS A 186 -10.82 -33.01 23.40
N LYS A 187 -9.54 -33.03 23.82
CA LYS A 187 -9.11 -33.75 25.04
C LYS A 187 -9.76 -33.17 26.28
N ILE A 188 -9.80 -31.85 26.42
CA ILE A 188 -10.47 -31.18 27.55
C ILE A 188 -11.96 -31.52 27.58
N LEU A 189 -12.65 -31.51 26.45
CA LEU A 189 -14.07 -31.87 26.35
C LEU A 189 -14.31 -33.32 26.78
N ILE A 190 -13.47 -34.27 26.35
CA ILE A 190 -13.57 -35.69 26.75
C ILE A 190 -13.37 -35.82 28.26
N ILE A 191 -12.41 -35.16 28.87
CA ILE A 191 -12.15 -35.17 30.32
C ILE A 191 -13.39 -34.67 31.08
N ILE A 192 -14.01 -33.58 30.63
CA ILE A 192 -15.22 -33.01 31.23
C ILE A 192 -16.38 -34.01 31.15
N ILE A 193 -16.58 -34.67 30.01
CA ILE A 193 -17.65 -35.71 29.84
C ILE A 193 -17.41 -36.88 30.78
N ILE A 194 -16.17 -37.40 30.88
CA ILE A 194 -15.84 -38.51 31.78
C ILE A 194 -16.08 -38.10 33.25
N ALA A 195 -15.66 -36.91 33.67
CA ALA A 195 -15.91 -36.42 35.02
C ALA A 195 -17.40 -36.30 35.35
N PHE A 196 -18.22 -35.89 34.38
CA PHE A 196 -19.66 -35.79 34.53
C PHE A 196 -20.32 -37.15 34.66
N ILE A 197 -19.90 -38.15 33.88
CA ILE A 197 -20.37 -39.53 33.96
C ILE A 197 -20.03 -40.14 35.32
N LEU A 198 -18.79 -39.97 35.80
CA LEU A 198 -18.36 -40.45 37.12
C LEU A 198 -19.20 -39.84 38.25
N LYS A 199 -19.51 -38.55 38.18
CA LYS A 199 -20.37 -37.85 39.14
C LYS A 199 -21.77 -38.47 39.19
N ILE A 200 -22.35 -38.80 38.04
CA ILE A 200 -23.67 -39.46 37.95
C ILE A 200 -23.61 -40.86 38.56
N VAL A 201 -22.59 -41.65 38.24
CA VAL A 201 -22.42 -43.00 38.78
C VAL A 201 -22.30 -42.99 40.30
N VAL A 202 -21.49 -42.11 40.85
CA VAL A 202 -21.31 -41.90 42.29
C VAL A 202 -22.66 -41.51 42.94
N TYR A 203 -23.38 -40.56 42.33
CA TYR A 203 -24.69 -40.14 42.83
C TYR A 203 -25.69 -41.31 42.87
N LEU A 204 -25.79 -42.12 41.81
CA LEU A 204 -26.68 -43.27 41.73
C LEU A 204 -26.29 -44.38 42.73
N TYR A 205 -24.98 -44.57 42.96
CA TYR A 205 -24.49 -45.53 43.95
C TYR A 205 -24.92 -45.14 45.36
N TYR A 206 -24.75 -43.88 45.75
CA TYR A 206 -25.13 -43.36 47.05
C TYR A 206 -26.67 -43.32 47.23
N SER A 207 -27.42 -42.92 46.22
CA SER A 207 -28.89 -42.89 46.29
C SER A 207 -29.52 -44.28 46.53
N LYS A 208 -28.94 -45.33 45.93
CA LYS A 208 -29.40 -46.73 46.18
C LYS A 208 -29.09 -47.26 47.58
N ARG A 209 -28.13 -46.65 48.26
CA ARG A 209 -27.73 -47.10 49.62
C ARG A 209 -28.55 -46.44 50.73
N TRP A 210 -29.31 -45.42 50.42
CA TRP A 210 -30.15 -44.67 51.34
C TRP A 210 -31.66 -44.96 51.16
N MET A 211 -32.01 -45.82 50.23
CA MET A 211 -33.30 -46.47 50.14
C MET A 211 -33.23 -47.88 50.72
#